data_9758e304de89f6548b5532729ce59341
#
_entry.id   9758e304de89f6548b5532729ce59341
#
_cell.length_a   1.000
_cell.length_b   1.000
_cell.length_c   1.000
_cell.angle_alpha   90.00
_cell.angle_beta   90.00
_cell.angle_gamma   90.00
#
_symmetry.space_group_name_H-M   'P 1'
#
loop_
_entity.id
_entity.type
_entity.pdbx_description
1 polymer ?
#
loop_
_entity_poly.entity_id
_entity_poly.type
_entity_poly.pdbx_seq_one_letter_code
_entity_poly.pdbx_strand_id
1 'polypeptide(L)'
;EPYRRQRQMCIRDRLQYPQIGLKINCVPVVEEQENLVSIARLAKQYPIHVRFIEMMPIGYGKDFQFRGESEICEILEKAYGRMTPIKERYGNGPCHYYKIEEFQGKIGFISAMTHKFCDQCNRVRMTAEGFLKACLQYQTGTDLKNLMRSGCTDDELTEAIQKVIWEKPVSHHFTSEEIETDECKLMSQIGG
;
A
#
# COMPACT_ATOMS: atom_id res chain seq x y z
N GLU A 1 22.72 -10.27 -6.50
CA GLU A 1 21.43 -10.59 -5.89
C GLU A 1 20.40 -11.09 -6.92
N PRO A 2 19.91 -12.32 -6.80
CA PRO A 2 18.96 -12.88 -7.77
C PRO A 2 17.68 -12.07 -7.89
N TYR A 3 17.11 -11.60 -6.78
CA TYR A 3 15.86 -10.80 -6.74
C TYR A 3 15.99 -9.41 -7.40
N ARG A 4 17.16 -8.80 -7.33
CA ARG A 4 17.40 -7.50 -8.00
C ARG A 4 17.45 -7.67 -9.52
N ARG A 5 18.10 -8.73 -10.00
CA ARG A 5 18.16 -9.06 -11.43
C ARG A 5 16.77 -9.39 -11.98
N GLN A 6 15.99 -10.18 -11.26
CA GLN A 6 14.62 -10.54 -11.65
C GLN A 6 13.73 -9.30 -11.75
N ARG A 7 13.78 -8.37 -10.79
CA ARG A 7 13.01 -7.12 -10.86
C ARG A 7 13.40 -6.26 -12.05
N GLN A 8 14.69 -6.15 -12.37
CA GLN A 8 15.15 -5.44 -13.56
C GLN A 8 14.69 -6.09 -14.86
N MET A 9 14.66 -7.43 -14.94
CA MET A 9 14.10 -8.16 -16.08
C MET A 9 12.62 -7.84 -16.25
N CYS A 10 11.82 -7.94 -15.21
CA CYS A 10 10.39 -7.62 -15.26
C CYS A 10 10.11 -6.18 -15.72
N ILE A 11 10.92 -5.21 -15.31
CA ILE A 11 10.81 -3.83 -15.78
C ILE A 11 11.09 -3.75 -17.29
N ARG A 12 12.18 -4.38 -17.75
CA ARG A 12 12.56 -4.38 -19.17
C ARG A 12 11.51 -5.06 -20.06
N ASP A 13 11.05 -6.24 -19.65
CA ASP A 13 10.02 -6.99 -20.37
C ASP A 13 8.74 -6.16 -20.50
N ARG A 14 8.34 -5.50 -19.39
CA ARG A 14 7.16 -4.64 -19.38
C ARG A 14 7.29 -3.44 -20.33
N LEU A 15 8.46 -2.84 -20.49
CA LEU A 15 8.66 -1.72 -21.38
C LEU A 15 8.39 -2.07 -22.87
N GLN A 16 8.39 -3.35 -23.22
CA GLN A 16 8.00 -3.83 -24.55
C GLN A 16 6.48 -3.80 -24.77
N TYR A 17 5.67 -3.66 -23.68
CA TYR A 17 4.22 -3.66 -23.72
C TYR A 17 3.66 -2.32 -23.18
N PRO A 18 3.69 -1.23 -23.94
CA PRO A 18 3.34 0.12 -23.46
C PRO A 18 1.90 0.24 -22.96
N GLN A 19 0.98 -0.63 -23.42
CA GLN A 19 -0.41 -0.68 -22.98
C GLN A 19 -0.61 -1.13 -21.52
N ILE A 20 0.39 -1.78 -20.89
CA ILE A 20 0.29 -2.22 -19.48
C ILE A 20 0.91 -1.13 -18.59
N GLY A 21 0.19 -0.49 -17.70
CA GLY A 21 0.73 0.45 -16.71
C GLY A 21 1.61 -0.24 -15.67
N LEU A 22 2.83 0.24 -15.45
CA LEU A 22 3.74 -0.29 -14.44
C LEU A 22 3.83 0.67 -13.25
N LYS A 23 3.74 0.10 -12.05
CA LYS A 23 3.93 0.81 -10.79
C LYS A 23 4.92 0.05 -9.92
N ILE A 24 5.87 0.76 -9.34
CA ILE A 24 6.82 0.21 -8.37
C ILE A 24 6.44 0.73 -6.99
N ASN A 25 6.30 -0.17 -6.04
CA ASN A 25 6.08 0.15 -4.64
C ASN A 25 7.41 0.12 -3.89
N CYS A 26 7.66 1.13 -3.11
CA CYS A 26 8.76 1.23 -2.18
C CYS A 26 8.19 1.51 -0.78
N VAL A 27 8.52 0.69 0.19
CA VAL A 27 8.27 0.97 1.61
C VAL A 27 9.59 1.44 2.18
N PRO A 28 9.79 2.75 2.39
CA PRO A 28 11.04 3.28 2.93
C PRO A 28 11.10 2.97 4.43
N VAL A 29 12.00 2.10 4.81
CA VAL A 29 12.56 2.03 6.16
C VAL A 29 13.69 3.04 6.25
N VAL A 30 14.17 3.37 7.45
CA VAL A 30 15.25 4.35 7.62
C VAL A 30 16.49 3.90 6.82
N GLU A 31 16.50 4.27 5.57
CA GLU A 31 17.55 3.98 4.61
C GLU A 31 18.27 5.26 4.20
N GLU A 32 19.40 5.09 3.57
CA GLU A 32 20.14 6.19 2.98
C GLU A 32 19.27 6.94 1.95
N GLN A 33 19.32 8.28 2.01
CA GLN A 33 18.57 9.14 1.09
C GLN A 33 18.85 8.83 -0.38
N GLU A 34 20.07 8.40 -0.68
CA GLU A 34 20.52 8.02 -2.02
C GLU A 34 19.70 6.86 -2.61
N ASN A 35 19.23 5.93 -1.78
CA ASN A 35 18.38 4.83 -2.22
C ASN A 35 17.01 5.33 -2.69
N LEU A 36 16.41 6.29 -1.97
CA LEU A 36 15.12 6.89 -2.34
C LEU A 36 15.24 7.65 -3.68
N VAL A 37 16.29 8.44 -3.83
CA VAL A 37 16.60 9.16 -5.07
C VAL A 37 16.81 8.18 -6.22
N SER A 38 17.56 7.09 -5.99
CA SER A 38 17.83 6.08 -7.02
C SER A 38 16.58 5.33 -7.48
N ILE A 39 15.65 5.03 -6.57
CA ILE A 39 14.35 4.41 -6.91
C ILE A 39 13.49 5.41 -7.69
N ALA A 40 13.40 6.66 -7.25
CA ALA A 40 12.64 7.70 -7.94
C ALA A 40 13.17 7.96 -9.37
N ARG A 41 14.48 7.80 -9.61
CA ARG A 41 15.09 7.90 -10.93
C ARG A 41 14.45 7.00 -11.97
N LEU A 42 13.88 5.87 -11.58
CA LEU A 42 13.18 4.97 -12.49
C LEU A 42 11.97 5.66 -13.15
N ALA A 43 11.26 6.51 -12.41
CA ALA A 43 10.16 7.30 -12.97
C ALA A 43 10.64 8.45 -13.87
N LYS A 44 11.89 8.93 -13.71
CA LYS A 44 12.52 9.89 -14.65
C LYS A 44 12.86 9.20 -15.97
N GLN A 45 13.44 8.00 -15.90
CA GLN A 45 13.99 7.29 -17.07
C GLN A 45 12.92 6.54 -17.88
N TYR A 46 11.82 6.15 -17.26
CA TYR A 46 10.80 5.28 -17.84
C TYR A 46 9.39 5.78 -17.54
N PRO A 47 8.38 5.47 -18.38
CA PRO A 47 6.98 5.82 -18.16
C PRO A 47 6.34 4.87 -17.09
N ILE A 48 6.93 4.85 -15.92
CA ILE A 48 6.48 4.04 -14.77
C ILE A 48 6.22 4.94 -13.56
N HIS A 49 5.32 4.53 -12.68
CA HIS A 49 5.07 5.28 -11.46
C HIS A 49 5.80 4.63 -10.28
N VAL A 50 6.54 5.42 -9.53
CA VAL A 50 7.15 4.99 -8.26
C VAL A 50 6.28 5.48 -7.12
N ARG A 51 5.85 4.57 -6.24
CA ARG A 51 4.98 4.87 -5.11
C ARG A 51 5.71 4.58 -3.80
N PHE A 52 5.83 5.58 -2.97
CA PHE A 52 6.33 5.45 -1.61
C PHE A 52 5.14 5.17 -0.68
N ILE A 53 5.26 4.13 0.11
CA ILE A 53 4.21 3.67 1.03
C ILE A 53 4.76 3.80 2.44
N GLU A 54 4.09 4.56 3.29
CA GLU A 54 4.48 4.66 4.69
C GLU A 54 4.37 3.31 5.39
N MET A 55 5.39 2.96 6.16
CA MET A 55 5.40 1.77 6.98
C MET A 55 4.31 1.85 8.04
N MET A 56 3.48 0.83 8.09
CA MET A 56 2.46 0.70 9.13
C MET A 56 3.00 -0.19 10.26
N PRO A 57 2.74 0.12 11.52
CA PRO A 57 3.26 -0.63 12.66
C PRO A 57 2.48 -1.94 12.89
N ILE A 58 2.56 -2.86 11.92
CA ILE A 58 1.94 -4.19 11.96
C ILE A 58 3.02 -5.25 11.84
N GLY A 59 2.97 -6.27 12.69
CA GLY A 59 3.98 -7.30 12.77
C GLY A 59 5.38 -6.70 12.95
N TYR A 60 6.34 -7.10 12.13
CA TYR A 60 7.71 -6.55 12.17
C TYR A 60 7.80 -5.06 11.80
N GLY A 61 6.74 -4.47 11.23
CA GLY A 61 6.72 -3.03 10.93
C GLY A 61 6.82 -2.14 12.17
N LYS A 62 6.52 -2.67 13.36
CA LYS A 62 6.64 -1.97 14.64
C LYS A 62 8.10 -1.66 15.03
N ASP A 63 9.03 -2.47 14.56
CA ASP A 63 10.45 -2.38 14.91
C ASP A 63 11.20 -1.36 14.04
N PHE A 64 10.54 -0.80 13.03
CA PHE A 64 11.16 0.13 12.09
C PHE A 64 10.64 1.55 12.24
N GLN A 65 11.56 2.50 12.19
CA GLN A 65 11.19 3.89 11.99
C GLN A 65 10.81 4.10 10.52
N PHE A 66 9.70 4.77 10.27
CA PHE A 66 9.29 5.13 8.92
C PHE A 66 9.65 6.59 8.59
N ARG A 67 9.84 6.86 7.31
CA ARG A 67 9.91 8.23 6.79
C ARG A 67 8.54 8.65 6.32
N GLY A 68 8.08 9.80 6.82
CA GLY A 68 6.84 10.41 6.37
C GLY A 68 6.94 11.00 4.96
N GLU A 69 5.82 11.25 4.34
CA GLU A 69 5.73 11.82 3.00
C GLU A 69 6.51 13.12 2.86
N SER A 70 6.35 14.06 3.80
CA SER A 70 7.00 15.37 3.74
C SER A 70 8.52 15.26 3.66
N GLU A 71 9.12 14.37 4.45
CA GLU A 71 10.57 14.14 4.43
C GLU A 71 11.03 13.59 3.07
N ILE A 72 10.28 12.64 2.51
CA ILE A 72 10.62 12.08 1.19
C ILE A 72 10.46 13.13 0.10
N CYS A 73 9.41 13.96 0.17
CA CYS A 73 9.23 15.09 -0.76
C CYS A 73 10.44 16.04 -0.73
N GLU A 74 10.89 16.46 0.45
CA GLU A 74 12.08 17.32 0.58
C GLU A 74 13.34 16.71 -0.04
N ILE A 75 13.58 15.42 0.20
CA ILE A 75 14.71 14.68 -0.39
C ILE A 75 14.62 14.68 -1.93
N LEU A 76 13.44 14.39 -2.47
CA LEU A 76 13.25 14.30 -3.91
C LEU A 76 13.25 15.69 -4.58
N GLU A 77 12.69 16.73 -3.93
CA GLU A 77 12.76 18.10 -4.45
C GLU A 77 14.18 18.64 -4.46
N LYS A 78 14.99 18.31 -3.46
CA LYS A 78 16.40 18.66 -3.43
C LYS A 78 17.18 17.99 -4.59
N ALA A 79 16.81 16.77 -4.96
CA ALA A 79 17.51 16.01 -6.00
C ALA A 79 17.01 16.31 -7.44
N TYR A 80 15.73 16.61 -7.60
CA TYR A 80 15.06 16.64 -8.92
C TYR A 80 14.25 17.91 -9.18
N GLY A 81 14.18 18.83 -8.22
CA GLY A 81 13.39 20.04 -8.33
C GLY A 81 11.94 19.85 -7.91
N ARG A 82 11.14 20.88 -8.10
CA ARG A 82 9.80 21.03 -7.56
C ARG A 82 8.87 19.87 -7.93
N MET A 83 8.16 19.36 -6.92
CA MET A 83 7.07 18.40 -7.04
C MET A 83 5.72 19.11 -7.09
N THR A 84 4.96 18.90 -8.15
CA THR A 84 3.65 19.53 -8.34
C THR A 84 2.56 18.48 -8.15
N PRO A 85 1.62 18.63 -7.21
CA PRO A 85 0.53 17.67 -7.01
C PRO A 85 -0.38 17.65 -8.24
N ILE A 86 -0.88 16.45 -8.58
CA ILE A 86 -1.81 16.24 -9.69
C ILE A 86 -3.09 15.56 -9.20
N LYS A 87 -4.20 15.86 -9.86
CA LYS A 87 -5.52 15.32 -9.50
C LYS A 87 -5.84 13.97 -10.15
N GLU A 88 -5.05 13.59 -11.15
CA GLU A 88 -5.26 12.34 -11.88
C GLU A 88 -5.06 11.13 -10.98
N ARG A 89 -5.99 10.17 -11.10
CA ARG A 89 -5.95 8.90 -10.39
C ARG A 89 -5.48 7.79 -11.32
N TYR A 90 -4.46 7.06 -10.91
CA TYR A 90 -3.93 5.90 -11.64
C TYR A 90 -4.34 4.59 -10.95
N GLY A 91 -5.65 4.29 -10.94
CA GLY A 91 -6.28 3.12 -10.31
C GLY A 91 -7.12 3.46 -9.09
N ASN A 92 -7.67 2.43 -8.42
CA ASN A 92 -8.64 2.56 -7.32
C ASN A 92 -8.01 2.64 -5.91
N GLY A 93 -6.71 2.87 -5.82
CA GLY A 93 -6.01 2.97 -4.53
C GLY A 93 -6.00 4.40 -3.97
N PRO A 94 -5.60 4.55 -2.70
CA PRO A 94 -5.53 5.83 -2.01
C PRO A 94 -4.30 6.67 -2.38
N CYS A 95 -3.53 6.23 -3.37
CA CYS A 95 -2.31 6.90 -3.78
C CYS A 95 -2.63 8.25 -4.44
N HIS A 96 -2.03 9.31 -3.94
CA HIS A 96 -1.97 10.60 -4.61
C HIS A 96 -0.60 10.78 -5.29
N TYR A 97 -0.56 11.61 -6.34
CA TYR A 97 0.58 11.66 -7.24
C TYR A 97 1.09 13.07 -7.44
N TYR A 98 2.40 13.15 -7.70
CA TYR A 98 3.12 14.36 -8.05
C TYR A 98 3.79 14.23 -9.40
N LYS A 99 3.83 15.32 -10.14
CA LYS A 99 4.63 15.50 -11.33
C LYS A 99 5.94 16.19 -10.95
N ILE A 100 7.05 15.69 -11.48
CA ILE A 100 8.35 16.38 -11.49
C ILE A 100 8.66 16.69 -12.95
N GLU A 101 9.24 17.83 -13.23
CA GLU A 101 9.66 18.21 -14.59
C GLU A 101 10.66 17.18 -15.15
N GLU A 102 10.61 16.90 -16.44
CA GLU A 102 11.40 15.89 -17.14
C GLU A 102 11.13 14.42 -16.74
N PHE A 103 10.23 14.14 -15.80
CA PHE A 103 9.88 12.76 -15.46
C PHE A 103 8.86 12.21 -16.45
N GLN A 104 9.13 11.01 -16.99
CA GLN A 104 8.19 10.29 -17.86
C GLN A 104 7.03 9.68 -17.04
N GLY A 105 7.33 9.18 -15.86
CA GLY A 105 6.36 8.67 -14.90
C GLY A 105 5.97 9.68 -13.84
N LYS A 106 5.39 9.19 -12.75
CA LYS A 106 4.95 10.01 -11.61
C LYS A 106 5.51 9.45 -10.32
N ILE A 107 5.65 10.32 -9.33
CA ILE A 107 5.91 9.93 -7.95
C ILE A 107 4.58 9.90 -7.22
N GLY A 108 4.31 8.83 -6.49
CA GLY A 108 3.08 8.66 -5.72
C GLY A 108 3.36 8.39 -4.25
N PHE A 109 2.38 8.72 -3.40
CA PHE A 109 2.45 8.44 -1.97
C PHE A 109 1.19 7.73 -1.49
N ILE A 110 1.39 6.79 -0.58
CA ILE A 110 0.33 6.12 0.18
C ILE A 110 0.65 6.35 1.65
N SER A 111 0.12 7.43 2.19
CA SER A 111 0.49 8.01 3.48
C SER A 111 -0.52 7.58 4.55
N ALA A 112 -0.46 6.29 4.94
CA ALA A 112 -1.39 5.74 5.91
C ALA A 112 -1.23 6.34 7.32
N MET A 113 -0.03 6.82 7.67
CA MET A 113 0.28 7.35 8.99
C MET A 113 0.10 8.86 9.06
N THR A 114 0.65 9.60 8.08
CA THR A 114 0.65 11.07 8.10
C THR A 114 -0.60 11.68 7.48
N HIS A 115 -1.17 11.05 6.45
CA HIS A 115 -2.39 11.50 5.77
C HIS A 115 -3.40 10.36 5.66
N LYS A 116 -4.10 10.10 6.76
CA LYS A 116 -5.10 9.03 6.83
C LYS A 116 -6.14 9.19 5.71
N PHE A 117 -6.42 8.09 5.02
CA PHE A 117 -7.41 8.02 3.94
C PHE A 117 -8.57 7.06 4.28
N CYS A 118 -8.85 6.87 5.56
CA CYS A 118 -9.83 5.90 6.05
C CYS A 118 -11.25 6.20 5.54
N ASP A 119 -11.62 7.46 5.43
CA ASP A 119 -12.89 7.95 4.92
C ASP A 119 -13.15 7.56 3.46
N GLN A 120 -12.08 7.37 2.67
CA GLN A 120 -12.14 6.96 1.27
C GLN A 120 -11.64 5.52 1.05
N CYS A 121 -11.40 4.78 2.14
CA CYS A 121 -10.84 3.45 2.07
C CYS A 121 -11.86 2.40 1.62
N ASN A 122 -11.72 1.91 0.40
CA ASN A 122 -12.54 0.84 -0.19
C ASN A 122 -11.90 -0.55 -0.05
N ARG A 123 -10.98 -0.75 0.88
CA ARG A 123 -10.22 -2.00 1.02
C ARG A 123 -10.92 -2.97 1.95
N VAL A 124 -10.97 -4.22 1.54
CA VAL A 124 -11.19 -5.41 2.35
C VAL A 124 -10.05 -6.38 2.11
N ARG A 125 -9.82 -7.31 3.02
CA ARG A 125 -8.76 -8.30 2.93
C ARG A 125 -9.30 -9.69 3.17
N MET A 126 -8.84 -10.63 2.40
CA MET A 126 -9.06 -12.06 2.59
C MET A 126 -7.72 -12.69 2.98
N THR A 127 -7.67 -13.37 4.11
CA THR A 127 -6.50 -14.16 4.48
C THR A 127 -6.44 -15.46 3.70
N ALA A 128 -5.27 -16.10 3.64
CA ALA A 128 -5.13 -17.43 3.01
C ALA A 128 -5.98 -18.51 3.71
N GLU A 129 -6.37 -18.27 4.96
CA GLU A 129 -7.23 -19.15 5.77
C GLU A 129 -8.72 -18.95 5.47
N GLY A 130 -9.09 -17.96 4.65
CA GLY A 130 -10.47 -17.66 4.28
C GLY A 130 -11.21 -16.76 5.29
N PHE A 131 -10.45 -15.96 6.06
CA PHE A 131 -11.02 -14.97 6.98
C PHE A 131 -11.10 -13.61 6.29
N LEU A 132 -12.30 -13.01 6.20
CA LEU A 132 -12.54 -11.70 5.63
C LEU A 132 -12.42 -10.61 6.68
N LYS A 133 -11.60 -9.60 6.41
CA LYS A 133 -11.35 -8.42 7.26
C LYS A 133 -11.73 -7.13 6.55
N ALA A 134 -12.36 -6.21 7.24
CA ALA A 134 -12.68 -4.88 6.71
C ALA A 134 -11.52 -3.89 6.82
N CYS A 135 -10.62 -4.08 7.79
CA CYS A 135 -9.48 -3.20 8.03
C CYS A 135 -8.21 -4.01 8.30
N LEU A 136 -7.07 -3.42 7.97
CA LEU A 136 -5.78 -4.04 8.18
C LEU A 136 -5.40 -4.10 9.66
N GLN A 137 -5.68 -3.02 10.40
CA GLN A 137 -5.28 -2.90 11.79
C GLN A 137 -6.00 -3.85 12.74
N TYR A 138 -7.31 -4.05 12.55
CA TYR A 138 -8.11 -4.78 13.51
C TYR A 138 -8.19 -6.28 13.18
N GLN A 139 -8.32 -7.11 14.22
CA GLN A 139 -8.56 -8.55 14.09
C GLN A 139 -10.00 -8.90 13.67
N THR A 140 -10.90 -7.92 13.70
CA THR A 140 -12.34 -8.12 13.43
C THR A 140 -12.60 -8.54 11.99
N GLY A 141 -13.59 -9.42 11.82
CA GLY A 141 -13.99 -9.95 10.52
C GLY A 141 -14.82 -11.22 10.65
N THR A 142 -14.91 -12.00 9.57
CA THR A 142 -15.70 -13.22 9.51
C THR A 142 -14.95 -14.35 8.84
N ASP A 143 -15.00 -15.55 9.40
CA ASP A 143 -14.45 -16.77 8.80
C ASP A 143 -15.40 -17.32 7.74
N LEU A 144 -15.21 -16.85 6.50
CA LEU A 144 -16.02 -17.28 5.36
C LEU A 144 -15.77 -18.74 4.98
N LYS A 145 -14.55 -19.25 5.19
CA LYS A 145 -14.23 -20.65 4.89
C LYS A 145 -15.07 -21.60 5.74
N ASN A 146 -15.14 -21.38 7.05
CA ASN A 146 -15.94 -22.20 7.92
C ASN A 146 -17.44 -22.05 7.63
N LEU A 147 -17.91 -20.85 7.36
CA LEU A 147 -19.29 -20.59 6.94
C LEU A 147 -19.66 -21.40 5.69
N MET A 148 -18.85 -21.32 4.63
CA MET A 148 -19.07 -22.07 3.39
C MET A 148 -19.02 -23.60 3.63
N ARG A 149 -18.09 -24.08 4.44
CA ARG A 149 -17.94 -25.52 4.72
C ARG A 149 -19.04 -26.10 5.61
N SER A 150 -19.73 -25.26 6.37
CA SER A 150 -20.93 -25.66 7.14
C SER A 150 -22.18 -25.80 6.28
N GLY A 151 -22.08 -25.48 4.98
CA GLY A 151 -23.19 -25.63 4.04
C GLY A 151 -24.13 -24.44 4.00
N CYS A 152 -23.62 -23.22 4.24
CA CYS A 152 -24.40 -21.99 4.14
C CYS A 152 -24.93 -21.78 2.71
N THR A 153 -26.04 -21.09 2.59
CA THR A 153 -26.57 -20.62 1.32
C THR A 153 -25.78 -19.41 0.78
N ASP A 154 -25.95 -19.11 -0.51
CA ASP A 154 -25.34 -17.92 -1.11
C ASP A 154 -25.87 -16.62 -0.47
N ASP A 155 -27.11 -16.60 -0.02
CA ASP A 155 -27.71 -15.46 0.67
C ASP A 155 -27.03 -15.24 2.04
N GLU A 156 -26.89 -16.30 2.83
CA GLU A 156 -26.16 -16.23 4.13
C GLU A 156 -24.71 -15.79 3.96
N LEU A 157 -24.03 -16.27 2.92
CA LEU A 157 -22.67 -15.84 2.59
C LEU A 157 -22.63 -14.35 2.22
N THR A 158 -23.59 -13.90 1.43
CA THR A 158 -23.72 -12.49 1.02
C THR A 158 -23.97 -11.59 2.23
N GLU A 159 -24.87 -11.97 3.11
CA GLU A 159 -25.17 -11.24 4.36
C GLU A 159 -23.91 -11.15 5.25
N ALA A 160 -23.15 -12.23 5.38
CA ALA A 160 -21.92 -12.24 6.17
C ALA A 160 -20.86 -11.28 5.59
N ILE A 161 -20.70 -11.24 4.27
CA ILE A 161 -19.78 -10.31 3.60
C ILE A 161 -20.26 -8.87 3.78
N GLN A 162 -21.53 -8.60 3.58
CA GLN A 162 -22.13 -7.27 3.75
C GLN A 162 -21.95 -6.78 5.17
N LYS A 163 -22.17 -7.63 6.17
CA LYS A 163 -21.98 -7.30 7.58
C LYS A 163 -20.55 -6.82 7.85
N VAL A 164 -19.53 -7.55 7.38
CA VAL A 164 -18.11 -7.14 7.54
C VAL A 164 -17.84 -5.78 6.91
N ILE A 165 -18.46 -5.48 5.77
CA ILE A 165 -18.29 -4.19 5.08
C ILE A 165 -18.98 -3.06 5.86
N TRP A 166 -20.19 -3.28 6.37
CA TRP A 166 -20.93 -2.30 7.17
C TRP A 166 -20.29 -2.00 8.52
N GLU A 167 -19.72 -3.01 9.15
CA GLU A 167 -19.02 -2.90 10.44
C GLU A 167 -17.57 -2.38 10.29
N LYS A 168 -17.19 -1.92 9.10
CA LYS A 168 -15.87 -1.38 8.85
C LYS A 168 -15.59 -0.20 9.77
N PRO A 169 -14.48 -0.21 10.53
CA PRO A 169 -14.11 0.90 11.39
C PRO A 169 -13.96 2.21 10.62
N VAL A 170 -14.41 3.31 11.22
CA VAL A 170 -14.34 4.66 10.62
C VAL A 170 -12.89 5.06 10.33
N SER A 171 -11.98 4.72 11.23
CA SER A 171 -10.54 4.98 11.04
C SER A 171 -9.68 3.96 11.76
N HIS A 172 -8.44 3.86 11.35
CA HIS A 172 -7.40 3.20 12.12
C HIS A 172 -6.81 4.16 13.17
N HIS A 173 -6.19 3.58 14.19
CA HIS A 173 -5.52 4.33 15.26
C HIS A 173 -4.09 3.82 15.48
N PHE A 174 -3.33 3.57 14.44
CA PHE A 174 -1.93 3.17 14.59
C PHE A 174 -1.21 4.10 15.57
N THR A 175 -1.21 3.73 16.83
CA THR A 175 -0.55 4.43 17.93
C THR A 175 0.48 3.52 18.57
N SER A 176 1.29 4.06 19.48
CA SER A 176 2.24 3.27 20.27
C SER A 176 1.56 2.38 21.32
N GLU A 177 0.29 2.62 21.63
CA GLU A 177 -0.49 1.81 22.56
C GLU A 177 -1.26 0.73 21.80
N GLU A 178 -0.97 -0.53 22.08
CA GLU A 178 -1.71 -1.67 21.54
C GLU A 178 -3.06 -1.80 22.22
N ILE A 179 -4.11 -2.01 21.42
CA ILE A 179 -5.45 -2.32 21.90
C ILE A 179 -5.70 -3.80 21.62
N GLU A 180 -6.47 -4.47 22.50
CA GLU A 180 -6.78 -5.90 22.39
C GLU A 180 -7.33 -6.32 21.02
N THR A 181 -7.98 -5.41 20.31
CA THR A 181 -8.54 -5.65 18.99
C THR A 181 -7.54 -5.47 17.83
N ASP A 182 -6.30 -5.04 18.12
CA ASP A 182 -5.29 -4.81 17.09
C ASP A 182 -4.75 -6.11 16.50
N GLU A 183 -4.34 -6.03 15.24
CA GLU A 183 -3.80 -7.17 14.52
C GLU A 183 -2.43 -7.60 15.07
N CYS A 184 -2.34 -8.83 15.52
CA CYS A 184 -1.12 -9.43 16.04
C CYS A 184 -0.39 -10.32 15.01
N LYS A 185 -1.04 -10.65 13.89
CA LYS A 185 -0.43 -11.47 12.84
C LYS A 185 0.53 -10.66 11.98
N LEU A 186 1.45 -11.35 11.34
CA LEU A 186 2.37 -10.75 10.37
C LEU A 186 1.63 -10.35 9.08
N MET A 187 2.14 -9.34 8.37
CA MET A 187 1.59 -8.89 7.09
C MET A 187 1.43 -10.04 6.08
N SER A 188 2.38 -10.98 6.04
CA SER A 188 2.33 -12.16 5.18
C SER A 188 1.18 -13.13 5.49
N GLN A 189 0.61 -13.05 6.69
CA GLN A 189 -0.49 -13.92 7.15
C GLN A 189 -1.87 -13.30 6.92
N ILE A 190 -1.95 -12.00 6.71
CA ILE A 190 -3.20 -11.24 6.60
C ILE A 190 -3.49 -10.74 5.18
N GLY A 191 -2.85 -11.33 4.17
CA GLY A 191 -3.10 -11.01 2.77
C GLY A 191 -2.46 -9.68 2.34
N GLY A 192 -1.27 -9.38 2.85
CA GLY A 192 -0.46 -8.20 2.50
C GLY A 192 0.61 -8.48 1.49
#